data_5e919304c587d6ad6a847754ef4a5b73
#
_entry.id   5e919304c587d6ad6a847754ef4a5b73
#
_cell.length_a   1.000
_cell.length_b   1.000
_cell.length_c   1.000
_cell.angle_alpha   90.00
_cell.angle_beta   90.00
_cell.angle_gamma   90.00
#
_symmetry.space_group_name_H-M   'P 1'
#
loop_
_entity.id
_entity.type
_entity.pdbx_description
1 polymer ?
#
loop_
_entity_poly.entity_id
_entity_poly.type
_entity_poly.pdbx_seq_one_letter_code
_entity_poly.pdbx_strand_id
1 'polypeptide(L)'
;MNRLRFLLSYMILELKKIRHALPQLLIGTIVLMMIISFIAFCGVTFLYPDSSFDQVQIAIILPDNADSSRSVIDLVGNLNPAKELFSFYITDKKSAYADLANEKAIAIMIIPNNMIDEILDGTNSPVQIIFAKSSSLSTMLLQELTSAGAKILSSAQSDIYTITDLYLTEGLQDYLAEAYDILNRSNLHYVLARDRIFQNRFSYATGSLSISTYYTASAILLILFLFGNVCSTFLTNEPKAFLQRTRSLLLPNYFIILIQWFCTYLVYYGILILLFLILFLLGHSDFPIIIPSSMSLSSCALVIAFISSYTVMIYRITPTLGTSIFILTISTLLFLFLSGAFIPTAFFPDSLIPISRYSPFTASFYKMGEILTGVSSPQYDRRLLLSSIFFSWIAKIGYGYRIRKYH
;
A
#
# COMPACT_ATOMS: atom_id res chain seq x y z
N MET A 1 -29.36 -14.74 -44.82
CA MET A 1 -29.47 -14.13 -43.47
C MET A 1 -28.43 -12.99 -43.42
N ASN A 2 -28.85 -11.74 -43.24
CA ASN A 2 -27.96 -10.59 -43.27
C ASN A 2 -26.91 -10.70 -42.13
N ARG A 3 -25.63 -10.38 -42.42
CA ARG A 3 -24.51 -10.40 -41.44
C ARG A 3 -24.89 -9.69 -40.12
N LEU A 4 -25.58 -8.57 -40.23
CA LEU A 4 -26.04 -7.79 -39.08
C LEU A 4 -27.03 -8.56 -38.19
N ARG A 5 -28.02 -9.25 -38.79
CA ARG A 5 -28.99 -10.08 -38.03
C ARG A 5 -28.27 -11.22 -37.28
N PHE A 6 -27.25 -11.82 -37.89
CA PHE A 6 -26.49 -12.88 -37.23
C PHE A 6 -25.70 -12.33 -36.01
N LEU A 7 -25.02 -11.18 -36.16
CA LEU A 7 -24.30 -10.55 -35.06
C LEU A 7 -25.22 -10.14 -33.90
N LEU A 8 -26.39 -9.57 -34.21
CA LEU A 8 -27.39 -9.25 -33.19
C LEU A 8 -27.92 -10.51 -32.50
N SER A 9 -28.22 -11.55 -33.27
CA SER A 9 -28.66 -12.84 -32.69
C SER A 9 -27.60 -13.46 -31.81
N TYR A 10 -26.32 -13.36 -32.21
CA TYR A 10 -25.20 -13.84 -31.39
C TYR A 10 -25.05 -13.04 -30.10
N MET A 11 -25.13 -11.71 -30.16
CA MET A 11 -25.09 -10.85 -28.97
C MET A 11 -26.24 -11.18 -28.00
N ILE A 12 -27.47 -11.36 -28.51
CA ILE A 12 -28.62 -11.76 -27.68
C ILE A 12 -28.39 -13.14 -27.06
N LEU A 13 -27.76 -14.05 -27.77
CA LEU A 13 -27.47 -15.41 -27.28
C LEU A 13 -26.39 -15.35 -26.17
N GLU A 14 -25.36 -14.55 -26.32
CA GLU A 14 -24.36 -14.32 -25.26
C GLU A 14 -24.97 -13.68 -24.01
N LEU A 15 -25.85 -12.68 -24.17
CA LEU A 15 -26.57 -12.06 -23.05
C LEU A 15 -27.52 -13.06 -22.36
N LYS A 16 -28.16 -13.97 -23.11
CA LYS A 16 -28.96 -15.06 -22.52
C LYS A 16 -28.12 -16.05 -21.74
N LYS A 17 -26.92 -16.42 -22.24
CA LYS A 17 -25.97 -17.25 -21.48
C LYS A 17 -25.59 -16.59 -20.16
N ILE A 18 -25.26 -15.29 -20.17
CA ILE A 18 -24.92 -14.52 -18.97
C ILE A 18 -26.12 -14.50 -18.00
N ARG A 19 -27.32 -14.22 -18.48
CA ARG A 19 -28.52 -14.23 -17.64
C ARG A 19 -28.74 -15.60 -16.96
N HIS A 20 -28.48 -16.68 -17.66
CA HIS A 20 -28.59 -18.04 -17.10
C HIS A 20 -27.47 -18.33 -16.09
N ALA A 21 -26.29 -17.78 -16.33
CA ALA A 21 -25.13 -17.90 -15.44
C ALA A 21 -25.18 -16.93 -14.23
N LEU A 22 -26.08 -15.94 -14.20
CA LEU A 22 -26.14 -14.92 -13.15
C LEU A 22 -26.13 -15.49 -11.72
N PRO A 23 -26.93 -16.51 -11.36
CA PRO A 23 -26.89 -17.08 -10.01
C PRO A 23 -25.50 -17.65 -9.68
N GLN A 24 -24.86 -18.34 -10.64
CA GLN A 24 -23.51 -18.90 -10.46
C GLN A 24 -22.47 -17.80 -10.36
N LEU A 25 -22.60 -16.71 -11.12
CA LEU A 25 -21.70 -15.55 -11.05
C LEU A 25 -21.78 -14.87 -9.68
N LEU A 26 -22.99 -14.67 -9.14
CA LEU A 26 -23.19 -14.09 -7.81
C LEU A 26 -22.64 -14.99 -6.71
N ILE A 27 -22.97 -16.27 -6.72
CA ILE A 27 -22.44 -17.24 -5.75
C ILE A 27 -20.91 -17.31 -5.85
N GLY A 28 -20.36 -17.40 -7.07
CA GLY A 28 -18.93 -17.42 -7.30
C GLY A 28 -18.22 -16.16 -6.77
N THR A 29 -18.85 -15.00 -6.91
CA THR A 29 -18.33 -13.74 -6.35
C THR A 29 -18.31 -13.77 -4.83
N ILE A 30 -19.39 -14.22 -4.20
CA ILE A 30 -19.48 -14.34 -2.74
C ILE A 30 -18.42 -15.31 -2.21
N VAL A 31 -18.28 -16.49 -2.84
CA VAL A 31 -17.27 -17.47 -2.46
C VAL A 31 -15.86 -16.90 -2.62
N LEU A 32 -15.58 -16.19 -3.72
CA LEU A 32 -14.29 -15.54 -3.95
C LEU A 32 -14.00 -14.48 -2.88
N MET A 33 -14.97 -13.65 -2.53
CA MET A 33 -14.84 -12.66 -1.46
C MET A 33 -14.59 -13.33 -0.11
N MET A 34 -15.29 -14.42 0.21
CA MET A 34 -15.06 -15.18 1.46
C MET A 34 -13.64 -15.76 1.52
N ILE A 35 -13.16 -16.34 0.42
CA ILE A 35 -11.78 -16.88 0.36
C ILE A 35 -10.74 -15.78 0.57
N ILE A 36 -10.88 -14.65 -0.11
CA ILE A 36 -9.94 -13.52 0.01
C ILE A 36 -9.99 -12.94 1.44
N SER A 37 -11.19 -12.75 2.00
CA SER A 37 -11.36 -12.28 3.38
C SER A 37 -10.78 -13.24 4.40
N PHE A 38 -10.95 -14.56 4.19
CA PHE A 38 -10.37 -15.58 5.06
C PHE A 38 -8.84 -15.58 5.00
N ILE A 39 -8.25 -15.48 3.79
CA ILE A 39 -6.78 -15.37 3.63
C ILE A 39 -6.26 -14.10 4.30
N ALA A 40 -6.95 -12.98 4.14
CA ALA A 40 -6.57 -11.72 4.78
C ALA A 40 -6.65 -11.82 6.31
N PHE A 41 -7.74 -12.41 6.84
CA PHE A 41 -7.90 -12.66 8.27
C PHE A 41 -6.79 -13.56 8.83
N CYS A 42 -6.52 -14.69 8.19
CA CYS A 42 -5.41 -15.57 8.57
C CYS A 42 -4.08 -14.83 8.50
N GLY A 43 -3.83 -14.06 7.43
CA GLY A 43 -2.62 -13.27 7.31
C GLY A 43 -2.42 -12.28 8.46
N VAL A 44 -3.47 -11.55 8.84
CA VAL A 44 -3.42 -10.65 9.99
C VAL A 44 -3.16 -11.41 11.29
N THR A 45 -3.92 -12.49 11.54
CA THR A 45 -3.81 -13.25 12.79
C THR A 45 -2.46 -13.97 12.96
N PHE A 46 -1.90 -14.53 11.86
CA PHE A 46 -0.64 -15.28 11.94
C PHE A 46 0.61 -14.39 11.83
N LEU A 47 0.55 -13.32 11.04
CA LEU A 47 1.69 -12.41 10.84
C LEU A 47 1.76 -11.32 11.92
N TYR A 48 0.62 -10.98 12.52
CA TYR A 48 0.51 -9.94 13.53
C TYR A 48 -0.29 -10.44 14.73
N PRO A 49 0.22 -11.46 15.45
CA PRO A 49 -0.52 -12.11 16.56
C PRO A 49 -0.73 -11.21 17.74
N ASP A 50 -0.52 -10.04 17.88
CA ASP A 50 -0.82 -9.09 18.98
C ASP A 50 -0.39 -7.65 18.64
N SER A 51 -0.45 -7.30 17.36
CA SER A 51 -0.27 -5.90 17.00
C SER A 51 -1.59 -5.11 17.13
N SER A 52 -2.11 -4.97 18.34
CA SER A 52 -2.25 -3.59 18.78
C SER A 52 -0.92 -2.95 18.42
N PHE A 53 -0.93 -1.78 17.79
CA PHE A 53 0.25 -0.91 17.72
C PHE A 53 0.59 -0.49 19.16
N ASP A 54 0.99 -1.45 19.99
CA ASP A 54 1.51 -1.19 21.32
C ASP A 54 2.78 -0.40 21.07
N GLN A 55 2.74 0.82 21.57
CA GLN A 55 3.90 1.69 21.56
C GLN A 55 5.09 0.89 22.08
N VAL A 56 6.14 0.86 21.30
CA VAL A 56 7.34 0.09 21.64
C VAL A 56 7.89 0.58 22.95
N GLN A 57 7.96 -0.28 23.96
CA GLN A 57 8.32 0.11 25.32
C GLN A 57 9.82 0.29 25.47
N ILE A 58 10.23 1.42 26.09
CA ILE A 58 11.61 1.76 26.43
C ILE A 58 11.69 1.95 27.94
N ALA A 59 12.49 1.13 28.60
CA ALA A 59 12.71 1.24 30.04
C ALA A 59 13.74 2.34 30.35
N ILE A 60 13.42 3.23 31.27
CA ILE A 60 14.33 4.30 31.73
C ILE A 60 14.75 4.03 33.15
N ILE A 61 16.05 4.02 33.39
CA ILE A 61 16.65 3.95 34.72
C ILE A 61 17.10 5.35 35.09
N LEU A 62 16.46 5.91 36.14
CA LEU A 62 16.79 7.22 36.72
C LEU A 62 17.64 7.08 37.95
N PRO A 63 18.53 8.05 38.24
CA PRO A 63 19.19 8.20 39.50
C PRO A 63 18.21 8.59 40.64
N ASP A 64 18.57 8.33 41.89
CA ASP A 64 17.69 8.52 43.04
C ASP A 64 17.25 9.98 43.32
N ASN A 65 17.96 10.99 42.73
CA ASN A 65 17.66 12.44 42.88
C ASN A 65 17.31 13.11 41.53
N ALA A 66 16.31 12.61 40.87
CA ALA A 66 16.06 12.90 39.45
C ALA A 66 14.86 13.82 39.09
N ASP A 67 14.51 14.79 39.95
CA ASP A 67 13.34 15.65 39.67
C ASP A 67 13.50 16.45 38.33
N SER A 68 14.70 16.96 38.07
CA SER A 68 15.00 17.66 36.80
C SER A 68 14.98 16.70 35.58
N SER A 69 15.45 15.46 35.77
CA SER A 69 15.48 14.44 34.69
C SER A 69 14.09 13.93 34.32
N ARG A 70 13.13 13.91 35.24
CA ARG A 70 11.73 13.59 34.95
C ARG A 70 11.09 14.59 34.00
N SER A 71 11.36 15.88 34.20
CA SER A 71 10.83 16.94 33.31
C SER A 71 11.29 16.81 31.87
N VAL A 72 12.56 16.33 31.65
CA VAL A 72 13.09 16.11 30.31
C VAL A 72 12.47 14.86 29.65
N ILE A 73 12.25 13.81 30.44
CA ILE A 73 11.56 12.60 29.93
C ILE A 73 10.15 12.93 29.51
N ASP A 74 9.44 13.73 30.30
CA ASP A 74 8.08 14.19 29.96
C ASP A 74 8.10 15.09 28.72
N LEU A 75 9.13 15.91 28.53
CA LEU A 75 9.31 16.72 27.34
C LEU A 75 9.56 15.84 26.10
N VAL A 76 10.47 14.90 26.16
CA VAL A 76 10.80 13.97 25.05
C VAL A 76 9.63 13.03 24.76
N GLY A 77 8.96 12.50 25.78
CA GLY A 77 7.79 11.65 25.65
C GLY A 77 6.58 12.35 25.04
N ASN A 78 6.50 13.68 25.13
CA ASN A 78 5.44 14.50 24.55
C ASN A 78 5.74 15.02 23.14
N LEU A 79 6.92 14.78 22.60
CA LEU A 79 7.21 15.08 21.18
C LEU A 79 6.36 14.17 20.28
N ASN A 80 5.51 14.77 19.45
CA ASN A 80 4.52 14.05 18.64
C ASN A 80 5.04 12.84 17.87
N PRO A 81 6.20 12.86 17.20
CA PRO A 81 6.70 11.70 16.48
C PRO A 81 7.13 10.52 17.39
N ALA A 82 7.65 10.83 18.59
CA ALA A 82 8.08 9.83 19.54
C ALA A 82 6.90 9.17 20.27
N LYS A 83 5.88 9.93 20.60
CA LYS A 83 4.69 9.48 21.34
C LYS A 83 3.85 8.48 20.55
N GLU A 84 3.84 8.55 19.23
CA GLU A 84 3.10 7.61 18.39
C GLU A 84 3.79 6.25 18.28
N LEU A 85 5.12 6.22 18.38
CA LEU A 85 5.94 5.03 18.15
C LEU A 85 6.47 4.40 19.43
N PHE A 86 6.79 5.19 20.45
CA PHE A 86 7.49 4.74 21.66
C PHE A 86 6.75 5.14 22.93
N SER A 87 6.74 4.24 23.90
CA SER A 87 6.28 4.46 25.25
C SER A 87 7.46 4.36 26.21
N PHE A 88 7.71 5.42 26.97
CA PHE A 88 8.77 5.48 27.95
C PHE A 88 8.21 5.19 29.35
N TYR A 89 8.84 4.28 30.10
CA TYR A 89 8.46 4.00 31.48
C TYR A 89 9.68 3.92 32.39
N ILE A 90 9.54 4.42 33.60
CA ILE A 90 10.60 4.47 34.61
C ILE A 90 10.56 3.19 35.44
N THR A 91 11.71 2.54 35.61
CA THR A 91 11.82 1.31 36.40
C THR A 91 13.21 1.18 37.04
N ASP A 92 13.33 0.25 37.95
CA ASP A 92 14.62 -0.07 38.56
C ASP A 92 15.52 -0.91 37.65
N LYS A 93 16.82 -0.92 37.93
CA LYS A 93 17.83 -1.58 37.09
C LYS A 93 17.51 -3.09 36.92
N LYS A 94 17.06 -3.78 37.97
CA LYS A 94 16.81 -5.23 37.93
C LYS A 94 15.61 -5.56 37.05
N SER A 95 14.54 -4.79 37.17
CA SER A 95 13.32 -4.94 36.35
C SER A 95 13.55 -4.56 34.90
N ALA A 96 14.32 -3.49 34.63
CA ALA A 96 14.66 -3.09 33.27
C ALA A 96 15.39 -4.20 32.50
N TYR A 97 16.40 -4.83 33.09
CA TYR A 97 17.11 -5.94 32.46
C TYR A 97 16.22 -7.20 32.29
N ALA A 98 15.32 -7.46 33.22
CA ALA A 98 14.36 -8.55 33.08
C ALA A 98 13.37 -8.27 31.92
N ASP A 99 12.86 -7.05 31.81
CA ASP A 99 11.95 -6.66 30.73
C ASP A 99 12.64 -6.68 29.35
N LEU A 100 13.92 -6.29 29.28
CA LEU A 100 14.72 -6.42 28.06
C LEU A 100 14.94 -7.89 27.66
N ALA A 101 15.22 -8.75 28.63
CA ALA A 101 15.43 -10.19 28.41
C ALA A 101 14.15 -10.92 27.99
N ASN A 102 13.00 -10.46 28.46
CA ASN A 102 11.67 -10.99 28.12
C ASN A 102 11.02 -10.30 26.90
N GLU A 103 11.77 -9.48 26.17
CA GLU A 103 11.31 -8.74 24.99
C GLU A 103 10.13 -7.79 25.25
N LYS A 104 9.85 -7.43 26.49
CA LYS A 104 8.86 -6.42 26.86
C LYS A 104 9.35 -5.00 26.53
N ALA A 105 10.65 -4.73 26.74
CA ALA A 105 11.30 -3.50 26.34
C ALA A 105 12.30 -3.77 25.21
N ILE A 106 12.39 -2.88 24.23
CA ILE A 106 13.38 -2.97 23.13
C ILE A 106 14.70 -2.33 23.49
N ALA A 107 14.69 -1.43 24.44
CA ALA A 107 15.91 -0.77 24.92
C ALA A 107 15.78 -0.32 26.38
N ILE A 108 16.93 -0.20 27.02
CA ILE A 108 17.10 0.42 28.33
C ILE A 108 17.89 1.69 28.15
N MET A 109 17.40 2.81 28.66
CA MET A 109 18.09 4.08 28.71
C MET A 109 18.54 4.36 30.15
N ILE A 110 19.83 4.50 30.39
CA ILE A 110 20.42 4.80 31.70
C ILE A 110 20.83 6.26 31.68
N ILE A 111 20.17 7.05 32.53
CA ILE A 111 20.44 8.48 32.65
C ILE A 111 21.40 8.71 33.81
N PRO A 112 22.56 9.39 33.60
CA PRO A 112 23.48 9.70 34.67
C PRO A 112 22.94 10.79 35.62
N ASN A 113 23.55 10.88 36.82
CA ASN A 113 23.28 11.96 37.78
C ASN A 113 23.69 13.31 37.15
N ASN A 114 22.90 14.36 37.39
CA ASN A 114 23.20 15.75 36.96
C ASN A 114 23.30 15.99 35.44
N MET A 115 22.77 15.03 34.62
CA MET A 115 22.84 15.09 33.14
C MET A 115 22.42 16.46 32.58
N ILE A 116 21.39 17.08 33.15
CA ILE A 116 20.84 18.33 32.64
C ILE A 116 21.79 19.50 32.92
N ASP A 117 22.26 19.58 34.15
CA ASP A 117 23.19 20.62 34.56
C ASP A 117 24.51 20.54 33.77
N GLU A 118 25.00 19.31 33.58
CA GLU A 118 26.19 19.03 32.79
C GLU A 118 26.03 19.31 31.29
N ILE A 119 24.84 19.08 30.73
CA ILE A 119 24.55 19.50 29.33
C ILE A 119 24.54 21.03 29.20
N LEU A 120 23.95 21.74 30.18
CA LEU A 120 23.86 23.19 30.16
C LEU A 120 25.23 23.87 30.38
N ASP A 121 26.09 23.25 31.16
CA ASP A 121 27.47 23.74 31.40
C ASP A 121 28.48 23.26 30.38
N GLY A 122 28.06 22.48 29.39
CA GLY A 122 28.97 21.92 28.38
C GLY A 122 29.81 20.73 28.85
N THR A 123 29.55 20.19 30.04
CA THR A 123 30.19 18.97 30.53
C THR A 123 29.55 17.76 29.89
N ASN A 124 30.33 16.77 29.45
CA ASN A 124 29.78 15.65 28.69
C ASN A 124 29.56 14.42 29.56
N SER A 125 28.31 14.15 29.98
CA SER A 125 27.91 12.90 30.64
C SER A 125 27.20 11.99 29.66
N PRO A 126 27.78 10.82 29.30
CA PRO A 126 27.19 9.94 28.31
C PRO A 126 25.94 9.22 28.85
N VAL A 127 24.83 9.35 28.14
CA VAL A 127 23.65 8.50 28.31
C VAL A 127 23.93 7.14 27.70
N GLN A 128 23.74 6.06 28.48
CA GLN A 128 23.91 4.71 27.97
C GLN A 128 22.58 4.16 27.46
N ILE A 129 22.56 3.63 26.24
CA ILE A 129 21.40 2.97 25.67
C ILE A 129 21.79 1.53 25.34
N ILE A 130 21.07 0.58 25.94
CA ILE A 130 21.27 -0.86 25.77
C ILE A 130 20.10 -1.38 24.97
N PHE A 131 20.36 -1.89 23.77
CA PHE A 131 19.33 -2.44 22.87
C PHE A 131 19.15 -3.95 23.10
N ALA A 132 17.92 -4.43 22.85
CA ALA A 132 17.65 -5.86 22.79
C ALA A 132 18.42 -6.49 21.62
N LYS A 133 18.75 -7.77 21.74
CA LYS A 133 19.55 -8.51 20.75
C LYS A 133 18.77 -8.75 19.45
N SER A 134 17.46 -8.60 19.46
CA SER A 134 16.61 -8.75 18.26
C SER A 134 16.78 -7.53 17.33
N SER A 135 17.15 -7.78 16.08
CA SER A 135 17.22 -6.75 15.02
C SER A 135 15.83 -6.45 14.44
N SER A 136 14.91 -5.94 15.27
CA SER A 136 13.60 -5.50 14.79
C SER A 136 13.68 -4.14 14.09
N LEU A 137 12.73 -3.85 13.21
CA LEU A 137 12.61 -2.53 12.57
C LEU A 137 12.52 -1.40 13.62
N SER A 138 11.82 -1.64 14.71
CA SER A 138 11.68 -0.70 15.84
C SER A 138 13.02 -0.41 16.50
N THR A 139 13.89 -1.42 16.67
CA THR A 139 15.24 -1.24 17.21
C THR A 139 16.10 -0.36 16.27
N MET A 140 16.02 -0.60 14.97
CA MET A 140 16.76 0.21 13.98
C MET A 140 16.27 1.67 13.97
N LEU A 141 14.95 1.88 14.00
CA LEU A 141 14.36 3.23 14.09
C LEU A 141 14.80 3.96 15.37
N LEU A 142 14.82 3.27 16.50
CA LEU A 142 15.26 3.86 17.76
C LEU A 142 16.76 4.21 17.73
N GLN A 143 17.61 3.39 17.11
CA GLN A 143 19.03 3.69 16.91
C GLN A 143 19.22 4.96 16.06
N GLU A 144 18.50 5.09 14.95
CA GLU A 144 18.56 6.27 14.09
C GLU A 144 18.06 7.52 14.81
N LEU A 145 16.95 7.45 15.54
CA LEU A 145 16.44 8.57 16.34
C LEU A 145 17.42 8.99 17.43
N THR A 146 18.03 8.02 18.12
CA THR A 146 19.04 8.28 19.15
C THR A 146 20.28 8.94 18.55
N SER A 147 20.75 8.44 17.41
CA SER A 147 21.89 9.02 16.68
C SER A 147 21.59 10.45 16.24
N ALA A 148 20.40 10.72 15.74
CA ALA A 148 19.96 12.07 15.37
C ALA A 148 19.90 13.01 16.58
N GLY A 149 19.35 12.54 17.71
CA GLY A 149 19.30 13.28 18.96
C GLY A 149 20.72 13.61 19.50
N ALA A 150 21.62 12.63 19.49
CA ALA A 150 23.01 12.83 19.88
C ALA A 150 23.73 13.88 19.03
N LYS A 151 23.47 13.91 17.70
CA LYS A 151 24.03 14.93 16.80
C LYS A 151 23.54 16.35 17.13
N ILE A 152 22.23 16.48 17.44
CA ILE A 152 21.65 17.77 17.84
C ILE A 152 22.29 18.27 19.13
N LEU A 153 22.41 17.38 20.13
CA LEU A 153 23.01 17.70 21.40
C LEU A 153 24.49 18.08 21.24
N SER A 154 25.24 17.31 20.44
CA SER A 154 26.66 17.60 20.13
C SER A 154 26.82 18.95 19.45
N SER A 155 25.91 19.36 18.56
CA SER A 155 25.91 20.67 17.93
C SER A 155 25.69 21.78 18.96
N ALA A 156 24.73 21.64 19.86
CA ALA A 156 24.46 22.59 20.92
C ALA A 156 25.64 22.73 21.89
N GLN A 157 26.31 21.64 22.25
CA GLN A 157 27.51 21.64 23.07
C GLN A 157 28.70 22.33 22.37
N SER A 158 28.84 22.11 21.05
CA SER A 158 29.89 22.81 20.26
C SER A 158 29.71 24.31 20.30
N ASP A 159 28.46 24.80 20.28
CA ASP A 159 28.17 26.22 20.41
C ASP A 159 28.59 26.77 21.80
N ILE A 160 28.33 25.99 22.88
CA ILE A 160 28.75 26.35 24.25
C ILE A 160 30.28 26.44 24.34
N TYR A 161 31.01 25.46 23.79
CA TYR A 161 32.48 25.49 23.78
C TYR A 161 33.02 26.68 23.00
N THR A 162 32.44 27.00 21.85
CA THR A 162 32.87 28.13 21.01
C THR A 162 32.69 29.46 21.73
N ILE A 163 31.55 29.66 22.40
CA ILE A 163 31.29 30.87 23.19
C ILE A 163 32.24 30.93 24.39
N THR A 164 32.45 29.81 25.08
CA THR A 164 33.40 29.75 26.21
C THR A 164 34.79 30.18 25.80
N ASP A 165 35.31 29.63 24.72
CA ASP A 165 36.66 29.96 24.21
C ASP A 165 36.76 31.43 23.79
N LEU A 166 35.76 31.96 23.10
CA LEU A 166 35.70 33.36 22.66
C LEU A 166 35.72 34.32 23.86
N TYR A 167 34.82 34.10 24.85
CA TYR A 167 34.67 34.98 26.01
C TYR A 167 35.90 34.91 26.96
N LEU A 168 36.53 33.75 27.06
CA LEU A 168 37.80 33.59 27.80
C LEU A 168 38.95 34.33 27.11
N THR A 169 39.02 34.24 25.79
CA THR A 169 40.07 34.87 24.99
C THR A 169 39.95 36.39 25.03
N GLU A 170 38.75 36.94 25.01
CA GLU A 170 38.49 38.39 25.03
C GLU A 170 38.42 38.98 26.46
N GLY A 171 38.59 38.15 27.49
CA GLY A 171 38.56 38.61 28.89
C GLY A 171 37.19 39.00 29.42
N LEU A 172 36.12 38.47 28.83
CA LEU A 172 34.72 38.77 29.15
C LEU A 172 34.09 37.72 30.07
N GLN A 173 34.82 37.12 30.98
CA GLN A 173 34.41 36.00 31.82
C GLN A 173 33.17 36.32 32.65
N ASP A 174 33.01 37.55 33.12
CA ASP A 174 31.88 37.98 33.94
C ASP A 174 30.52 37.89 33.21
N TYR A 175 30.53 37.88 31.85
CA TYR A 175 29.32 37.80 31.02
C TYR A 175 29.02 36.39 30.50
N LEU A 176 29.84 35.39 30.87
CA LEU A 176 29.73 34.03 30.36
C LEU A 176 28.40 33.36 30.73
N ALA A 177 27.93 33.57 31.97
CA ALA A 177 26.66 33.02 32.44
C ALA A 177 25.46 33.56 31.65
N GLU A 178 25.46 34.86 31.33
CA GLU A 178 24.42 35.49 30.51
C GLU A 178 24.46 34.96 29.06
N ALA A 179 25.64 34.78 28.52
CA ALA A 179 25.85 34.22 27.19
C ALA A 179 25.31 32.78 27.08
N TYR A 180 25.57 31.96 28.10
CA TYR A 180 24.99 30.58 28.18
C TYR A 180 23.47 30.58 28.23
N ASP A 181 22.87 31.48 29.02
CA ASP A 181 21.41 31.53 29.11
C ASP A 181 20.77 31.92 27.77
N ILE A 182 21.34 32.91 27.08
CA ILE A 182 20.87 33.31 25.73
C ILE A 182 21.06 32.18 24.73
N LEU A 183 22.19 31.48 24.74
CA LEU A 183 22.49 30.39 23.82
C LEU A 183 21.57 29.19 24.05
N ASN A 184 21.40 28.79 25.31
CA ASN A 184 20.52 27.66 25.66
C ASN A 184 19.08 27.93 25.30
N ARG A 185 18.56 29.16 25.51
CA ARG A 185 17.20 29.55 25.07
C ARG A 185 17.09 29.52 23.55
N SER A 186 18.12 29.97 22.83
CA SER A 186 18.15 29.94 21.37
C SER A 186 18.13 28.52 20.85
N ASN A 187 19.01 27.66 21.35
CA ASN A 187 19.08 26.26 20.97
C ASN A 187 17.76 25.51 21.26
N LEU A 188 17.19 25.71 22.45
CA LEU A 188 15.92 25.13 22.82
C LEU A 188 14.79 25.62 21.92
N HIS A 189 14.77 26.94 21.60
CA HIS A 189 13.79 27.51 20.67
C HIS A 189 13.88 26.86 19.28
N TYR A 190 15.07 26.68 18.72
CA TYR A 190 15.25 26.05 17.42
C TYR A 190 14.89 24.55 17.43
N VAL A 191 15.23 23.83 18.49
CA VAL A 191 14.86 22.42 18.66
C VAL A 191 13.33 22.23 18.74
N LEU A 192 12.65 23.08 19.54
CA LEU A 192 11.21 23.03 19.70
C LEU A 192 10.44 23.61 18.49
N ALA A 193 11.03 24.56 17.77
CA ALA A 193 10.44 25.15 16.56
C ALA A 193 10.69 24.30 15.30
N ARG A 194 11.34 23.14 15.41
CA ARG A 194 11.69 22.26 14.30
C ARG A 194 10.49 21.88 13.41
N ASP A 195 9.33 21.67 14.00
CA ASP A 195 8.10 21.37 13.27
C ASP A 195 7.65 22.50 12.33
N ARG A 196 8.09 23.73 12.59
CA ARG A 196 7.80 24.90 11.74
C ARG A 196 8.80 25.07 10.59
N ILE A 197 10.02 24.52 10.73
CA ILE A 197 11.08 24.57 9.71
C ILE A 197 10.84 23.51 8.64
N PHE A 198 10.35 22.36 9.02
CA PHE A 198 10.06 21.26 8.11
C PHE A 198 8.57 21.18 7.85
N GLN A 199 8.17 21.38 6.60
CA GLN A 199 6.82 20.97 6.18
C GLN A 199 6.77 19.45 6.27
N ASN A 200 5.94 18.92 7.18
CA ASN A 200 5.66 17.50 7.27
C ASN A 200 4.97 17.04 5.98
N ARG A 201 5.74 16.67 4.98
CA ARG A 201 5.25 15.90 3.84
C ARG A 201 5.39 14.43 4.19
N PHE A 202 4.30 13.84 4.66
CA PHE A 202 4.24 12.40 4.80
C PHE A 202 4.42 11.78 3.41
N SER A 203 5.55 11.14 3.19
CA SER A 203 5.78 10.30 2.02
C SER A 203 5.53 8.87 2.45
N TYR A 204 4.34 8.39 2.19
CA TYR A 204 4.02 6.98 2.45
C TYR A 204 4.74 6.09 1.44
N ALA A 205 5.16 4.89 1.85
CA ALA A 205 5.67 3.88 0.93
C ALA A 205 4.64 3.54 -0.17
N THR A 206 3.37 3.78 0.11
CA THR A 206 2.22 3.67 -0.80
C THR A 206 2.09 4.84 -1.78
N GLY A 207 3.03 5.79 -1.80
CA GLY A 207 2.98 6.99 -2.63
C GLY A 207 1.97 8.02 -2.14
N SER A 208 1.06 8.45 -3.00
CA SER A 208 0.01 9.44 -2.68
C SER A 208 -1.24 8.83 -2.02
N LEU A 209 -1.31 7.50 -1.89
CA LEU A 209 -2.46 6.79 -1.35
C LEU A 209 -2.29 6.54 0.15
N SER A 210 -3.35 6.74 0.94
CA SER A 210 -3.36 6.28 2.33
C SER A 210 -3.26 4.75 2.37
N ILE A 211 -2.76 4.19 3.46
CA ILE A 211 -2.60 2.73 3.64
C ILE A 211 -3.95 2.02 3.42
N SER A 212 -5.02 2.54 3.99
CA SER A 212 -6.38 2.00 3.84
C SER A 212 -6.84 2.00 2.38
N THR A 213 -6.72 3.14 1.69
CA THR A 213 -7.09 3.25 0.26
C THR A 213 -6.26 2.31 -0.62
N TYR A 214 -4.97 2.19 -0.31
CA TYR A 214 -4.05 1.32 -1.04
C TYR A 214 -4.49 -0.15 -1.00
N TYR A 215 -4.72 -0.69 0.20
CA TYR A 215 -5.14 -2.09 0.34
C TYR A 215 -6.59 -2.33 -0.10
N THR A 216 -7.46 -1.33 0.01
CA THR A 216 -8.82 -1.41 -0.55
C THR A 216 -8.77 -1.49 -2.09
N ALA A 217 -7.97 -0.67 -2.75
CA ALA A 217 -7.76 -0.74 -4.20
C ALA A 217 -7.19 -2.10 -4.62
N SER A 218 -6.22 -2.63 -3.86
CA SER A 218 -5.62 -3.95 -4.08
C SER A 218 -6.65 -5.06 -3.99
N ALA A 219 -7.48 -5.06 -2.95
CA ALA A 219 -8.52 -6.07 -2.73
C ALA A 219 -9.58 -6.04 -3.84
N ILE A 220 -10.06 -4.84 -4.23
CA ILE A 220 -11.01 -4.70 -5.34
C ILE A 220 -10.43 -5.27 -6.63
N LEU A 221 -9.19 -4.92 -6.97
CA LEU A 221 -8.55 -5.43 -8.19
C LEU A 221 -8.30 -6.92 -8.14
N LEU A 222 -7.88 -7.46 -7.01
CA LEU A 222 -7.69 -8.90 -6.83
C LEU A 222 -9.01 -9.64 -7.06
N ILE A 223 -10.11 -9.16 -6.47
CA ILE A 223 -11.45 -9.73 -6.67
C ILE A 223 -11.84 -9.64 -8.15
N LEU A 224 -11.69 -8.48 -8.79
CA LEU A 224 -12.05 -8.29 -10.19
C LEU A 224 -11.25 -9.20 -11.12
N PHE A 225 -9.94 -9.29 -10.97
CA PHE A 225 -9.12 -10.15 -11.84
C PHE A 225 -9.41 -11.63 -11.62
N LEU A 226 -9.54 -12.08 -10.36
CA LEU A 226 -9.87 -13.48 -10.06
C LEU A 226 -11.32 -13.84 -10.41
N PHE A 227 -12.22 -12.86 -10.45
CA PHE A 227 -13.57 -13.04 -10.98
C PHE A 227 -13.57 -13.53 -12.41
N GLY A 228 -12.52 -13.31 -13.18
CA GLY A 228 -12.30 -13.91 -14.49
C GLY A 228 -12.41 -15.44 -14.48
N ASN A 229 -12.10 -16.12 -13.36
CA ASN A 229 -12.29 -17.56 -13.23
C ASN A 229 -13.77 -17.93 -13.15
N VAL A 230 -14.58 -17.09 -12.51
CA VAL A 230 -16.04 -17.28 -12.43
C VAL A 230 -16.69 -17.07 -13.81
N CYS A 231 -16.12 -16.19 -14.66
CA CYS A 231 -16.56 -15.99 -16.04
C CYS A 231 -16.39 -17.26 -16.91
N SER A 232 -15.70 -18.29 -16.44
CA SER A 232 -15.62 -19.60 -17.09
C SER A 232 -16.97 -20.22 -17.37
N THR A 233 -18.01 -19.86 -16.61
CA THR A 233 -19.37 -20.35 -16.77
C THR A 233 -19.99 -19.99 -18.12
N PHE A 234 -19.62 -18.86 -18.71
CA PHE A 234 -20.13 -18.41 -20.02
C PHE A 234 -19.04 -18.21 -21.09
N LEU A 235 -17.77 -17.99 -20.70
CA LEU A 235 -16.63 -17.88 -21.63
C LEU A 235 -16.11 -19.25 -22.10
N THR A 236 -17.02 -20.18 -22.37
CA THR A 236 -16.68 -21.51 -22.86
C THR A 236 -16.27 -21.49 -24.33
N ASN A 237 -15.69 -22.60 -24.78
CA ASN A 237 -15.35 -22.78 -26.19
C ASN A 237 -16.62 -22.90 -27.04
N GLU A 238 -16.61 -22.23 -28.17
CA GLU A 238 -17.69 -22.28 -29.14
C GLU A 238 -17.85 -23.69 -29.74
N PRO A 239 -19.09 -24.19 -29.97
CA PRO A 239 -19.33 -25.46 -30.67
C PRO A 239 -18.76 -25.43 -32.09
N LYS A 240 -18.25 -26.56 -32.58
CA LYS A 240 -17.71 -26.69 -33.95
C LYS A 240 -18.69 -26.19 -35.01
N ALA A 241 -19.98 -26.53 -34.89
CA ALA A 241 -21.01 -26.05 -35.80
C ALA A 241 -21.15 -24.52 -35.86
N PHE A 242 -20.94 -23.83 -34.75
CA PHE A 242 -20.93 -22.38 -34.72
C PHE A 242 -19.72 -21.81 -35.46
N LEU A 243 -18.53 -22.37 -35.26
CA LEU A 243 -17.30 -21.98 -35.94
C LEU A 243 -17.41 -22.14 -37.47
N GLN A 244 -18.00 -23.26 -37.92
CA GLN A 244 -18.25 -23.51 -39.34
C GLN A 244 -19.23 -22.51 -39.95
N ARG A 245 -20.29 -22.17 -39.22
CA ARG A 245 -21.30 -21.19 -39.67
C ARG A 245 -20.74 -19.76 -39.74
N THR A 246 -19.94 -19.36 -38.79
CA THR A 246 -19.27 -18.03 -38.82
C THR A 246 -18.35 -17.90 -40.02
N ARG A 247 -17.67 -18.99 -40.39
CA ARG A 247 -16.80 -19.04 -41.56
C ARG A 247 -17.61 -18.98 -42.85
N SER A 248 -18.69 -19.75 -42.97
CA SER A 248 -19.54 -19.73 -44.18
C SER A 248 -20.15 -18.37 -44.47
N LEU A 249 -20.34 -17.54 -43.43
CA LEU A 249 -20.81 -16.16 -43.55
C LEU A 249 -19.71 -15.15 -43.81
N LEU A 250 -18.44 -15.60 -43.94
CA LEU A 250 -17.25 -14.74 -44.10
C LEU A 250 -17.21 -13.58 -43.07
N LEU A 251 -17.59 -13.88 -41.84
CA LEU A 251 -17.61 -12.89 -40.77
C LEU A 251 -16.17 -12.68 -40.24
N PRO A 252 -15.72 -11.41 -40.11
CA PRO A 252 -14.44 -11.13 -39.51
C PRO A 252 -14.43 -11.53 -38.04
N ASN A 253 -13.42 -12.26 -37.62
CA ASN A 253 -13.28 -12.79 -36.25
C ASN A 253 -13.33 -11.70 -35.16
N TYR A 254 -12.94 -10.48 -35.51
CA TYR A 254 -12.91 -9.38 -34.55
C TYR A 254 -14.31 -8.99 -34.03
N PHE A 255 -15.36 -9.13 -34.83
CA PHE A 255 -16.74 -8.84 -34.37
C PHE A 255 -17.21 -9.81 -33.29
N ILE A 256 -16.82 -11.09 -33.40
CA ILE A 256 -17.17 -12.10 -32.42
C ILE A 256 -16.45 -11.81 -31.11
N ILE A 257 -15.14 -11.48 -31.18
CA ILE A 257 -14.36 -11.09 -30.01
C ILE A 257 -14.90 -9.82 -29.38
N LEU A 258 -15.28 -8.84 -30.18
CA LEU A 258 -15.82 -7.58 -29.69
C LEU A 258 -17.16 -7.76 -28.97
N ILE A 259 -18.03 -8.63 -29.44
CA ILE A 259 -19.29 -8.97 -28.75
C ILE A 259 -19.00 -9.68 -27.43
N GLN A 260 -18.08 -10.64 -27.42
CA GLN A 260 -17.70 -11.35 -26.18
C GLN A 260 -17.05 -10.41 -25.17
N TRP A 261 -16.15 -9.54 -25.64
CA TRP A 261 -15.55 -8.50 -24.81
C TRP A 261 -16.61 -7.59 -24.21
N PHE A 262 -17.55 -7.10 -25.03
CA PHE A 262 -18.61 -6.21 -24.57
C PHE A 262 -19.54 -6.89 -23.55
N CYS A 263 -19.91 -8.14 -23.77
CA CYS A 263 -20.70 -8.92 -22.83
C CYS A 263 -19.96 -9.16 -21.50
N THR A 264 -18.67 -9.49 -21.58
CA THR A 264 -17.81 -9.66 -20.40
C THR A 264 -17.63 -8.33 -19.66
N TYR A 265 -17.44 -7.24 -20.39
CA TYR A 265 -17.36 -5.88 -19.86
C TYR A 265 -18.60 -5.52 -19.03
N LEU A 266 -19.81 -5.79 -19.54
CA LEU A 266 -21.05 -5.53 -18.81
C LEU A 266 -21.14 -6.32 -17.49
N VAL A 267 -20.72 -7.58 -17.50
CA VAL A 267 -20.69 -8.41 -16.29
C VAL A 267 -19.73 -7.84 -15.26
N TYR A 268 -18.52 -7.51 -15.65
CA TYR A 268 -17.53 -6.90 -14.74
C TYR A 268 -17.99 -5.57 -14.17
N TYR A 269 -18.64 -4.76 -15.01
CA TYR A 269 -19.17 -3.48 -14.58
C TYR A 269 -20.27 -3.64 -13.53
N GLY A 270 -21.15 -4.62 -13.73
CA GLY A 270 -22.18 -5.00 -12.75
C GLY A 270 -21.57 -5.47 -11.42
N ILE A 271 -20.53 -6.29 -11.48
CA ILE A 271 -19.82 -6.76 -10.27
C ILE A 271 -19.10 -5.61 -9.56
N LEU A 272 -18.47 -4.68 -10.28
CA LEU A 272 -17.86 -3.52 -9.67
C LEU A 272 -18.90 -2.64 -8.93
N ILE A 273 -20.07 -2.42 -9.52
CA ILE A 273 -21.16 -1.70 -8.86
C ILE A 273 -21.59 -2.45 -7.58
N LEU A 274 -21.71 -3.76 -7.65
CA LEU A 274 -22.05 -4.59 -6.48
C LEU A 274 -20.99 -4.46 -5.38
N LEU A 275 -19.71 -4.50 -5.73
CA LEU A 275 -18.60 -4.31 -4.78
C LEU A 275 -18.66 -2.94 -4.11
N PHE A 276 -18.87 -1.87 -4.87
CA PHE A 276 -19.02 -0.53 -4.30
C PHE A 276 -20.26 -0.42 -3.40
N LEU A 277 -21.37 -1.07 -3.77
CA LEU A 277 -22.57 -1.11 -2.94
C LEU A 277 -22.30 -1.81 -1.60
N ILE A 278 -21.60 -2.95 -1.62
CA ILE A 278 -21.21 -3.67 -0.41
C ILE A 278 -20.30 -2.82 0.46
N LEU A 279 -19.27 -2.20 -0.12
CA LEU A 279 -18.38 -1.30 0.60
C LEU A 279 -19.14 -0.12 1.21
N PHE A 280 -20.10 0.44 0.49
CA PHE A 280 -20.95 1.52 0.99
C PHE A 280 -21.80 1.09 2.18
N LEU A 281 -22.37 -0.12 2.14
CA LEU A 281 -23.19 -0.66 3.24
C LEU A 281 -22.35 -1.01 4.48
N LEU A 282 -21.11 -1.49 4.29
CA LEU A 282 -20.19 -1.83 5.38
C LEU A 282 -19.51 -0.60 5.96
N GLY A 283 -19.33 0.46 5.18
CA GLY A 283 -18.58 1.66 5.56
C GLY A 283 -19.28 2.64 6.51
N HIS A 284 -20.37 2.22 7.16
CA HIS A 284 -21.24 3.15 7.92
C HIS A 284 -20.66 3.63 9.26
N SER A 285 -19.51 3.18 9.74
CA SER A 285 -19.00 3.58 11.04
C SER A 285 -17.62 4.23 11.08
N ASP A 286 -16.62 3.83 10.28
CA ASP A 286 -15.25 4.33 10.51
C ASP A 286 -14.37 4.50 9.27
N PHE A 287 -14.83 4.15 8.07
CA PHE A 287 -14.08 4.36 6.84
C PHE A 287 -14.72 5.46 5.99
N PRO A 288 -14.03 6.56 5.68
CA PRO A 288 -14.50 7.55 4.72
C PRO A 288 -14.46 6.93 3.31
N ILE A 289 -15.45 6.11 2.96
CA ILE A 289 -15.59 5.60 1.61
C ILE A 289 -16.16 6.75 0.79
N ILE A 290 -15.32 7.35 -0.01
CA ILE A 290 -15.72 8.39 -0.95
C ILE A 290 -16.59 7.72 -2.01
N ILE A 291 -17.87 8.09 -2.05
CA ILE A 291 -18.78 7.65 -3.11
C ILE A 291 -18.24 8.19 -4.44
N PRO A 292 -18.02 7.31 -5.44
CA PRO A 292 -17.47 7.75 -6.70
C PRO A 292 -18.37 8.82 -7.34
N SER A 293 -17.80 9.98 -7.61
CA SER A 293 -18.45 11.05 -8.38
C SER A 293 -18.72 10.60 -9.83
N SER A 294 -19.54 11.33 -10.58
CA SER A 294 -19.80 11.02 -12.01
C SER A 294 -18.52 10.92 -12.85
N MET A 295 -17.47 11.66 -12.50
CA MET A 295 -16.14 11.57 -13.13
C MET A 295 -15.45 10.23 -12.85
N SER A 296 -15.69 9.61 -11.71
CA SER A 296 -15.08 8.31 -11.37
C SER A 296 -15.72 7.13 -12.12
N LEU A 297 -16.97 7.25 -12.58
CA LEU A 297 -17.63 6.23 -13.39
C LEU A 297 -16.95 6.02 -14.74
N SER A 298 -16.49 7.08 -15.41
CA SER A 298 -15.73 6.97 -16.67
C SER A 298 -14.36 6.31 -16.46
N SER A 299 -13.72 6.59 -15.32
CA SER A 299 -12.46 5.96 -14.94
C SER A 299 -12.63 4.48 -14.60
N CYS A 300 -13.72 4.11 -13.94
CA CYS A 300 -14.11 2.71 -13.73
C CYS A 300 -14.28 1.95 -15.05
N ALA A 301 -14.89 2.61 -16.04
CA ALA A 301 -15.10 2.03 -17.37
C ALA A 301 -13.79 1.60 -18.03
N LEU A 302 -12.70 2.39 -17.90
CA LEU A 302 -11.39 2.07 -18.46
C LEU A 302 -10.72 0.89 -17.77
N VAL A 303 -10.77 0.84 -16.43
CA VAL A 303 -10.23 -0.28 -15.66
C VAL A 303 -10.94 -1.58 -16.03
N ILE A 304 -12.27 -1.54 -16.11
CA ILE A 304 -13.08 -2.71 -16.49
C ILE A 304 -12.85 -3.10 -17.95
N ALA A 305 -12.67 -2.15 -18.86
CA ALA A 305 -12.32 -2.44 -20.26
C ALA A 305 -10.99 -3.20 -20.35
N PHE A 306 -10.01 -2.83 -19.55
CA PHE A 306 -8.73 -3.50 -19.48
C PHE A 306 -8.87 -4.93 -18.93
N ILE A 307 -9.52 -5.09 -17.78
CA ILE A 307 -9.69 -6.41 -17.13
C ILE A 307 -10.48 -7.37 -18.02
N SER A 308 -11.57 -6.90 -18.62
CA SER A 308 -12.38 -7.72 -19.54
C SER A 308 -11.61 -8.15 -20.78
N SER A 309 -10.80 -7.25 -21.36
CA SER A 309 -9.92 -7.57 -22.51
C SER A 309 -8.89 -8.63 -22.16
N TYR A 310 -8.26 -8.50 -20.99
CA TYR A 310 -7.30 -9.47 -20.48
C TYR A 310 -7.94 -10.84 -20.26
N THR A 311 -9.10 -10.88 -19.62
CA THR A 311 -9.84 -12.12 -19.38
C THR A 311 -10.21 -12.82 -20.68
N VAL A 312 -10.85 -12.10 -21.62
CA VAL A 312 -11.22 -12.66 -22.94
C VAL A 312 -9.97 -13.15 -23.69
N MET A 313 -8.86 -12.42 -23.64
CA MET A 313 -7.61 -12.84 -24.27
C MET A 313 -7.17 -14.20 -23.75
N ILE A 314 -7.09 -14.39 -22.43
CA ILE A 314 -6.66 -15.68 -21.83
C ILE A 314 -7.58 -16.83 -22.30
N TYR A 315 -8.90 -16.65 -22.23
CA TYR A 315 -9.84 -17.68 -22.67
C TYR A 315 -9.78 -17.98 -24.18
N ARG A 316 -9.30 -17.05 -25.00
CA ARG A 316 -9.20 -17.26 -26.45
C ARG A 316 -7.86 -17.82 -26.92
N ILE A 317 -6.80 -17.64 -26.14
CA ILE A 317 -5.49 -18.21 -26.45
C ILE A 317 -5.37 -19.65 -25.94
N THR A 318 -5.92 -19.94 -24.77
CA THR A 318 -5.76 -21.23 -24.08
C THR A 318 -6.63 -22.33 -24.70
N PRO A 319 -6.10 -23.58 -24.81
CA PRO A 319 -6.83 -24.66 -25.50
C PRO A 319 -8.01 -25.24 -24.69
N THR A 320 -7.86 -25.32 -23.37
CA THR A 320 -8.88 -25.94 -22.50
C THR A 320 -9.32 -24.99 -21.39
N LEU A 321 -10.50 -25.24 -20.83
CA LEU A 321 -11.04 -24.42 -19.74
C LEU A 321 -10.15 -24.45 -18.50
N GLY A 322 -9.64 -25.64 -18.13
CA GLY A 322 -8.73 -25.80 -16.99
C GLY A 322 -7.43 -25.01 -17.15
N THR A 323 -6.83 -25.02 -18.35
CA THR A 323 -5.63 -24.20 -18.62
C THR A 323 -5.94 -22.72 -18.61
N SER A 324 -7.14 -22.29 -19.02
CA SER A 324 -7.56 -20.88 -18.93
C SER A 324 -7.58 -20.41 -17.50
N ILE A 325 -8.26 -21.16 -16.62
CA ILE A 325 -8.39 -20.84 -15.19
C ILE A 325 -7.01 -20.81 -14.54
N PHE A 326 -6.18 -21.81 -14.79
CA PHE A 326 -4.84 -21.89 -14.21
C PHE A 326 -3.95 -20.71 -14.64
N ILE A 327 -3.85 -20.44 -15.95
CA ILE A 327 -3.04 -19.34 -16.48
C ILE A 327 -3.58 -17.99 -15.98
N LEU A 328 -4.90 -17.79 -15.98
CA LEU A 328 -5.50 -16.55 -15.49
C LEU A 328 -5.17 -16.31 -14.02
N THR A 329 -5.28 -17.33 -13.18
CA THR A 329 -4.98 -17.21 -11.74
C THR A 329 -3.51 -16.90 -11.51
N ILE A 330 -2.59 -17.70 -12.08
CA ILE A 330 -1.15 -17.51 -11.88
C ILE A 330 -0.68 -16.18 -12.44
N SER A 331 -1.08 -15.83 -13.66
CA SER A 331 -0.69 -14.54 -14.25
C SER A 331 -1.29 -13.34 -13.52
N THR A 332 -2.51 -13.45 -13.00
CA THR A 332 -3.12 -12.40 -12.17
C THR A 332 -2.30 -12.17 -10.91
N LEU A 333 -1.97 -13.21 -10.15
CA LEU A 333 -1.19 -13.08 -8.93
C LEU A 333 0.20 -12.49 -9.21
N LEU A 334 0.87 -12.97 -10.25
CA LEU A 334 2.18 -12.48 -10.66
C LEU A 334 2.13 -11.00 -11.05
N PHE A 335 1.18 -10.62 -11.91
CA PHE A 335 1.10 -9.24 -12.38
C PHE A 335 0.59 -8.26 -11.31
N LEU A 336 -0.30 -8.67 -10.41
CA LEU A 336 -0.68 -7.86 -9.26
C LEU A 336 0.48 -7.69 -8.27
N PHE A 337 1.29 -8.72 -8.06
CA PHE A 337 2.52 -8.57 -7.29
C PHE A 337 3.45 -7.53 -7.95
N LEU A 338 3.76 -7.71 -9.25
CA LEU A 338 4.61 -6.78 -9.99
C LEU A 338 4.02 -5.36 -10.11
N SER A 339 2.71 -5.20 -10.00
CA SER A 339 2.07 -3.89 -10.01
C SER A 339 2.26 -3.10 -8.72
N GLY A 340 2.76 -3.75 -7.69
CA GLY A 340 2.84 -3.17 -6.36
C GLY A 340 1.56 -3.30 -5.54
N ALA A 341 0.55 -4.05 -6.00
CA ALA A 341 -0.71 -4.18 -5.27
C ALA A 341 -0.58 -4.91 -3.93
N PHE A 342 0.34 -5.87 -3.80
CA PHE A 342 0.57 -6.61 -2.55
C PHE A 342 1.62 -5.95 -1.67
N ILE A 343 2.71 -5.50 -2.27
CA ILE A 343 3.83 -4.84 -1.59
C ILE A 343 4.10 -3.53 -2.33
N PRO A 344 4.16 -2.39 -1.65
CA PRO A 344 4.46 -1.11 -2.28
C PRO A 344 5.75 -1.16 -3.12
N THR A 345 5.71 -0.55 -4.29
CA THR A 345 6.85 -0.52 -5.23
C THR A 345 8.11 0.15 -4.65
N ALA A 346 7.95 0.92 -3.57
CA ALA A 346 9.07 1.49 -2.81
C ALA A 346 9.99 0.41 -2.19
N PHE A 347 9.49 -0.81 -1.97
CA PHE A 347 10.26 -1.94 -1.43
C PHE A 347 10.83 -2.86 -2.54
N PHE A 348 10.64 -2.52 -3.80
CA PHE A 348 11.15 -3.33 -4.90
C PHE A 348 12.63 -3.06 -5.13
N PRO A 349 13.42 -4.09 -5.48
CA PRO A 349 14.78 -3.89 -5.98
C PRO A 349 14.76 -3.08 -7.28
N ASP A 350 15.82 -2.32 -7.52
CA ASP A 350 15.94 -1.41 -8.68
C ASP A 350 15.66 -2.10 -10.03
N SER A 351 15.97 -3.38 -10.15
CA SER A 351 15.72 -4.17 -11.35
C SER A 351 14.23 -4.38 -11.67
N LEU A 352 13.34 -4.41 -10.67
CA LEU A 352 11.90 -4.61 -10.85
C LEU A 352 11.13 -3.30 -11.05
N ILE A 353 11.67 -2.17 -10.60
CA ILE A 353 11.01 -0.86 -10.70
C ILE A 353 10.63 -0.49 -12.15
N PRO A 354 11.50 -0.66 -13.18
CA PRO A 354 11.12 -0.36 -14.56
C PRO A 354 9.99 -1.25 -15.07
N ILE A 355 10.02 -2.56 -14.74
CA ILE A 355 8.98 -3.52 -15.15
C ILE A 355 7.65 -3.12 -14.53
N SER A 356 7.63 -2.83 -13.24
CA SER A 356 6.45 -2.34 -12.54
C SER A 356 5.92 -1.05 -13.18
N ARG A 357 6.78 -0.05 -13.37
CA ARG A 357 6.41 1.28 -13.84
C ARG A 357 5.68 1.26 -15.20
N TYR A 358 6.06 0.37 -16.11
CA TYR A 358 5.47 0.29 -17.46
C TYR A 358 4.33 -0.72 -17.56
N SER A 359 4.09 -1.53 -16.55
CA SER A 359 3.02 -2.53 -16.54
C SER A 359 1.63 -1.88 -16.63
N PRO A 360 0.73 -2.39 -17.47
CA PRO A 360 -0.65 -1.92 -17.49
C PRO A 360 -1.43 -2.33 -16.23
N PHE A 361 -0.99 -3.36 -15.52
CA PHE A 361 -1.57 -3.75 -14.23
C PHE A 361 -1.28 -2.70 -13.17
N THR A 362 -0.09 -2.11 -13.18
CA THR A 362 0.26 -0.96 -12.32
C THR A 362 -0.62 0.25 -12.64
N ALA A 363 -0.87 0.50 -13.94
CA ALA A 363 -1.80 1.57 -14.33
C ALA A 363 -3.21 1.31 -13.81
N SER A 364 -3.70 0.06 -13.84
CA SER A 364 -5.03 -0.29 -13.30
C SER A 364 -5.08 -0.13 -11.78
N PHE A 365 -3.99 -0.44 -11.07
CA PHE A 365 -3.87 -0.31 -9.64
C PHE A 365 -3.92 1.16 -9.19
N TYR A 366 -3.07 2.01 -9.74
CA TYR A 366 -3.09 3.43 -9.41
C TYR A 366 -4.38 4.11 -9.85
N LYS A 367 -4.96 3.71 -11.01
CA LYS A 367 -6.26 4.24 -11.44
C LYS A 367 -7.39 3.85 -10.48
N MET A 368 -7.39 2.64 -9.93
CA MET A 368 -8.34 2.25 -8.89
C MET A 368 -8.16 3.09 -7.63
N GLY A 369 -6.92 3.36 -7.21
CA GLY A 369 -6.62 4.28 -6.11
C GLY A 369 -7.15 5.70 -6.36
N GLU A 370 -6.97 6.23 -7.58
CA GLU A 370 -7.53 7.53 -8.00
C GLU A 370 -9.06 7.56 -7.92
N ILE A 371 -9.72 6.49 -8.34
CA ILE A 371 -11.19 6.37 -8.26
C ILE A 371 -11.65 6.46 -6.80
N LEU A 372 -10.94 5.80 -5.89
CA LEU A 372 -11.27 5.80 -4.45
C LEU A 372 -10.96 7.13 -3.77
N THR A 373 -9.96 7.88 -4.23
CA THR A 373 -9.60 9.20 -3.66
C THR A 373 -10.29 10.37 -4.33
N GLY A 374 -10.96 10.16 -5.47
CA GLY A 374 -11.57 11.23 -6.26
C GLY A 374 -10.58 12.10 -7.04
N VAL A 375 -9.30 11.76 -7.04
CA VAL A 375 -8.25 12.42 -7.84
C VAL A 375 -8.20 11.78 -9.22
N SER A 376 -8.00 12.55 -10.28
CA SER A 376 -7.91 12.02 -11.64
C SER A 376 -6.62 12.47 -12.31
N SER A 377 -5.84 11.49 -12.84
CA SER A 377 -4.70 11.78 -13.70
C SER A 377 -4.85 11.07 -15.06
N PRO A 378 -4.63 11.78 -16.18
CA PRO A 378 -4.87 11.23 -17.53
C PRO A 378 -3.77 10.25 -17.97
N GLN A 379 -2.65 10.15 -17.26
CA GLN A 379 -1.50 9.33 -17.68
C GLN A 379 -1.81 7.83 -17.68
N TYR A 380 -2.66 7.35 -16.76
CA TYR A 380 -3.04 5.94 -16.67
C TYR A 380 -4.12 5.56 -17.66
N ASP A 381 -5.01 6.50 -18.02
CA ASP A 381 -6.11 6.28 -18.96
C ASP A 381 -5.61 5.83 -20.32
N ARG A 382 -4.60 6.53 -20.87
CA ARG A 382 -3.99 6.18 -22.15
C ARG A 382 -3.37 4.78 -22.14
N ARG A 383 -2.69 4.39 -21.04
CA ARG A 383 -2.06 3.07 -20.92
C ARG A 383 -3.11 1.97 -20.89
N LEU A 384 -4.17 2.14 -20.10
CA LEU A 384 -5.26 1.17 -20.00
C LEU A 384 -5.98 0.98 -21.32
N LEU A 385 -6.24 2.07 -22.05
CA LEU A 385 -6.89 2.02 -23.35
C LEU A 385 -6.03 1.28 -24.39
N LEU A 386 -4.75 1.62 -24.49
CA LEU A 386 -3.82 0.95 -25.41
C LEU A 386 -3.68 -0.54 -25.08
N SER A 387 -3.59 -0.88 -23.80
CA SER A 387 -3.49 -2.28 -23.36
C SER A 387 -4.77 -3.07 -23.62
N SER A 388 -5.94 -2.46 -23.47
CA SER A 388 -7.23 -3.08 -23.82
C SER A 388 -7.31 -3.43 -25.29
N ILE A 389 -6.90 -2.51 -26.17
CA ILE A 389 -6.83 -2.74 -27.61
C ILE A 389 -5.84 -3.85 -27.93
N PHE A 390 -4.66 -3.82 -27.33
CA PHE A 390 -3.60 -4.81 -27.54
C PHE A 390 -4.06 -6.22 -27.15
N PHE A 391 -4.67 -6.39 -25.96
CA PHE A 391 -5.18 -7.69 -25.53
C PHE A 391 -6.35 -8.18 -26.40
N SER A 392 -7.22 -7.29 -26.84
CA SER A 392 -8.29 -7.64 -27.78
C SER A 392 -7.73 -8.09 -29.12
N TRP A 393 -6.64 -7.50 -29.59
CA TRP A 393 -5.95 -7.90 -30.80
C TRP A 393 -5.30 -9.28 -30.68
N ILE A 394 -4.64 -9.57 -29.55
CA ILE A 394 -4.10 -10.91 -29.24
C ILE A 394 -5.22 -11.95 -29.17
N ALA A 395 -6.35 -11.61 -28.53
CA ALA A 395 -7.52 -12.50 -28.48
C ALA A 395 -8.02 -12.87 -29.88
N LYS A 396 -8.02 -11.91 -30.81
CA LYS A 396 -8.37 -12.13 -32.23
C LYS A 396 -7.42 -13.14 -32.90
N ILE A 397 -6.11 -13.02 -32.66
CA ILE A 397 -5.11 -13.94 -33.23
C ILE A 397 -5.34 -15.35 -32.68
N GLY A 398 -5.48 -15.48 -31.36
CA GLY A 398 -5.73 -16.78 -30.70
C GLY A 398 -7.01 -17.46 -31.18
N TYR A 399 -8.09 -16.70 -31.31
CA TYR A 399 -9.34 -17.20 -31.86
C TYR A 399 -9.19 -17.62 -33.34
N GLY A 400 -8.50 -16.84 -34.17
CA GLY A 400 -8.22 -17.17 -35.56
C GLY A 400 -7.39 -18.45 -35.73
N TYR A 401 -6.38 -18.64 -34.87
CA TYR A 401 -5.58 -19.87 -34.84
C TYR A 401 -6.42 -21.09 -34.50
N ARG A 402 -7.31 -20.96 -33.51
CA ARG A 402 -8.22 -22.03 -33.10
C ARG A 402 -9.18 -22.44 -34.24
N ILE A 403 -9.75 -21.48 -34.97
CA ILE A 403 -10.61 -21.79 -36.12
C ILE A 403 -9.86 -22.56 -37.20
N ARG A 404 -8.56 -22.27 -37.41
CA ARG A 404 -7.73 -22.99 -38.41
C ARG A 404 -7.40 -24.42 -38.00
N LYS A 405 -7.19 -24.67 -36.70
CA LYS A 405 -6.82 -25.99 -36.17
C LYS A 405 -7.95 -27.05 -36.24
N TYR A 406 -9.19 -26.61 -36.34
CA TYR A 406 -10.36 -27.50 -36.48
C TYR A 406 -10.69 -27.80 -37.96
N HIS A 407 -9.70 -27.62 -38.80
CA HIS A 407 -9.62 -28.16 -40.17
C HIS A 407 -8.73 -29.37 -40.23
#